data_941eef02a6f2acce53560d4e3a0e6229
#
_entry.id   941eef02a6f2acce53560d4e3a0e6229
#
_cell.length_a   1.000
_cell.length_b   1.000
_cell.length_c   1.000
_cell.angle_alpha   90.00
_cell.angle_beta   90.00
_cell.angle_gamma   90.00
#
_symmetry.space_group_name_H-M   'P 1'
#
loop_
_entity.id
_entity.type
_entity.pdbx_description
1 polymer ?
#
loop_
_entity_poly.entity_id
_entity_poly.type
_entity_poly.pdbx_seq_one_letter_code
_entity_poly.pdbx_strand_id
1 'polypeptide(L)'
;MNQTVEYLKELTVIASPTGFTEEVANYLVKTLADMGYSPVRTAKGGVTVVLRGENDEQHRYITAHVDTLGAIVRAVKPDGRLKLDRIGGFPWNMIEGENCTVHVANTGKTHSGTILVHQTSCHVYKDAGTVERTQDNMEVRLDEKVTNEKETRALGIEVGDFVSFDPRTIVTDTGFIKSRHLDDKVSAAILLNLLRVYKEEQIQLPVTTTFAFSVFEEVGHGANSSIPAEVVEYLAVDMGAMGDDQATDEYTVSICVKDASGPYHYEFRQHLVALAKAQEIPYKLDIYPFYGSDASAAMSAGAEVKHALLGAGIESSHSYERTHLDSVVATERMVDAYLKSDLVD
;
A
#
# COMPACT_ATOMS: atom_id res chain seq x y z
N MET A 1 -13.76 -18.36 -5.56
CA MET A 1 -12.64 -17.70 -4.88
C MET A 1 -13.06 -16.25 -4.67
N ASN A 2 -12.67 -15.57 -3.61
CA ASN A 2 -13.08 -14.18 -3.36
C ASN A 2 -12.40 -13.27 -4.39
N GLN A 3 -13.17 -12.46 -5.12
CA GLN A 3 -12.67 -11.62 -6.22
C GLN A 3 -11.66 -10.57 -5.74
N THR A 4 -11.83 -10.05 -4.52
CA THR A 4 -10.85 -9.14 -3.89
C THR A 4 -9.49 -9.81 -3.75
N VAL A 5 -9.45 -11.09 -3.38
CA VAL A 5 -8.19 -11.86 -3.29
C VAL A 5 -7.55 -12.06 -4.67
N GLU A 6 -8.33 -12.22 -5.73
CA GLU A 6 -7.77 -12.32 -7.08
C GLU A 6 -7.15 -10.98 -7.52
N TYR A 7 -7.84 -9.83 -7.32
CA TYR A 7 -7.23 -8.52 -7.56
C TYR A 7 -5.98 -8.29 -6.72
N LEU A 8 -5.98 -8.71 -5.46
CA LEU A 8 -4.80 -8.62 -4.61
C LEU A 8 -3.61 -9.39 -5.18
N LYS A 9 -3.82 -10.64 -5.64
CA LYS A 9 -2.76 -11.44 -6.28
C LYS A 9 -2.22 -10.76 -7.55
N GLU A 10 -3.10 -10.20 -8.37
CA GLU A 10 -2.71 -9.47 -9.58
C GLU A 10 -1.90 -8.20 -9.23
N LEU A 11 -2.35 -7.44 -8.23
CA LEU A 11 -1.65 -6.23 -7.80
C LEU A 11 -0.29 -6.52 -7.16
N THR A 12 -0.19 -7.54 -6.31
CA THR A 12 1.05 -7.80 -5.57
C THR A 12 2.21 -8.22 -6.46
N VAL A 13 1.97 -8.88 -7.59
CA VAL A 13 3.04 -9.27 -8.53
C VAL A 13 3.56 -8.12 -9.38
N ILE A 14 2.83 -6.99 -9.45
CA ILE A 14 3.27 -5.80 -10.18
C ILE A 14 4.21 -5.00 -9.27
N ALA A 15 5.47 -4.89 -9.65
CA ALA A 15 6.44 -4.07 -8.94
C ALA A 15 6.04 -2.59 -8.99
N SER A 16 5.97 -1.96 -7.82
CA SER A 16 5.57 -0.55 -7.71
C SER A 16 6.24 0.21 -6.56
N PRO A 17 7.57 0.06 -6.31
CA PRO A 17 8.20 0.93 -5.32
C PRO A 17 7.94 2.39 -5.65
N THR A 18 7.73 3.23 -4.62
CA THR A 18 7.37 4.64 -4.81
C THR A 18 8.30 5.33 -5.80
N GLY A 19 7.71 5.96 -6.82
CA GLY A 19 8.43 6.55 -7.95
C GLY A 19 8.58 5.63 -9.17
N PHE A 20 8.31 4.34 -9.03
CA PHE A 20 8.31 3.36 -10.13
C PHE A 20 6.93 2.69 -10.25
N THR A 21 5.90 3.47 -10.52
CA THR A 21 4.49 3.08 -10.39
C THR A 21 3.72 3.04 -11.72
N GLU A 22 4.41 3.22 -12.84
CA GLU A 22 3.76 3.31 -14.16
C GLU A 22 3.01 2.03 -14.53
N GLU A 23 3.59 0.87 -14.24
CA GLU A 23 3.01 -0.43 -14.59
C GLU A 23 1.73 -0.72 -13.80
N VAL A 24 1.75 -0.50 -12.48
CA VAL A 24 0.55 -0.67 -11.64
C VAL A 24 -0.55 0.32 -12.01
N ALA A 25 -0.20 1.55 -12.35
CA ALA A 25 -1.17 2.53 -12.79
C ALA A 25 -1.78 2.21 -14.17
N ASN A 26 -1.01 1.64 -15.10
CA ASN A 26 -1.52 1.14 -16.36
C ASN A 26 -2.46 -0.05 -16.17
N TYR A 27 -2.13 -0.97 -15.24
CA TYR A 27 -3.02 -2.05 -14.84
C TYR A 27 -4.36 -1.51 -14.33
N LEU A 28 -4.35 -0.52 -13.42
CA LEU A 28 -5.55 0.11 -12.89
C LEU A 28 -6.39 0.78 -13.97
N VAL A 29 -5.75 1.57 -14.84
CA VAL A 29 -6.45 2.23 -15.96
C VAL A 29 -7.14 1.21 -16.84
N LYS A 30 -6.42 0.13 -17.21
CA LYS A 30 -6.99 -0.94 -18.04
C LYS A 30 -8.14 -1.64 -17.33
N THR A 31 -7.95 -2.07 -16.08
CA THR A 31 -8.96 -2.81 -15.30
C THR A 31 -10.23 -1.99 -15.12
N LEU A 32 -10.13 -0.72 -14.77
CA LEU A 32 -11.25 0.18 -14.59
C LEU A 32 -11.96 0.49 -15.93
N ALA A 33 -11.20 0.66 -17.01
CA ALA A 33 -11.77 0.85 -18.35
C ALA A 33 -12.52 -0.41 -18.82
N ASP A 34 -11.98 -1.59 -18.58
CA ASP A 34 -12.63 -2.88 -18.91
C ASP A 34 -13.94 -3.07 -18.12
N MET A 35 -14.03 -2.54 -16.90
CA MET A 35 -15.29 -2.46 -16.13
C MET A 35 -16.27 -1.43 -16.69
N GLY A 36 -15.85 -0.58 -17.65
CA GLY A 36 -16.67 0.47 -18.26
C GLY A 36 -16.69 1.78 -17.46
N TYR A 37 -15.66 2.05 -16.67
CA TYR A 37 -15.40 3.36 -16.07
C TYR A 37 -14.52 4.23 -16.96
N SER A 38 -14.37 5.51 -16.59
CA SER A 38 -13.51 6.48 -17.25
C SER A 38 -12.39 6.92 -16.30
N PRO A 39 -11.36 6.09 -16.08
CA PRO A 39 -10.26 6.42 -15.17
C PRO A 39 -9.42 7.58 -15.70
N VAL A 40 -8.94 8.41 -14.77
CA VAL A 40 -8.08 9.56 -15.08
C VAL A 40 -6.74 9.40 -14.36
N ARG A 41 -5.64 9.60 -15.07
CA ARG A 41 -4.30 9.66 -14.48
C ARG A 41 -4.08 11.02 -13.83
N THR A 42 -3.65 11.05 -12.59
CA THR A 42 -3.22 12.28 -11.93
C THR A 42 -1.82 12.69 -12.37
N ALA A 43 -1.46 13.95 -12.15
CA ALA A 43 -0.10 14.43 -12.47
C ALA A 43 1.01 13.71 -11.68
N LYS A 44 0.71 13.18 -10.50
CA LYS A 44 1.62 12.35 -9.69
C LYS A 44 1.74 10.90 -10.20
N GLY A 45 0.85 10.47 -11.10
CA GLY A 45 0.84 9.10 -11.63
C GLY A 45 -0.22 8.18 -11.01
N GLY A 46 -0.95 8.61 -9.99
CA GLY A 46 -2.09 7.87 -9.45
C GLY A 46 -3.27 7.81 -10.43
N VAL A 47 -4.30 7.04 -10.07
CA VAL A 47 -5.49 6.84 -10.92
C VAL A 47 -6.74 7.19 -10.13
N THR A 48 -7.66 7.95 -10.72
CA THR A 48 -8.94 8.29 -10.11
C THR A 48 -10.12 7.86 -10.99
N VAL A 49 -11.22 7.53 -10.33
CA VAL A 49 -12.52 7.28 -10.97
C VAL A 49 -13.60 7.99 -10.16
N VAL A 50 -14.52 8.67 -10.84
CA VAL A 50 -15.65 9.35 -10.22
C VAL A 50 -16.92 8.55 -10.47
N LEU A 51 -17.61 8.17 -9.40
CA LEU A 51 -18.98 7.65 -9.43
C LEU A 51 -19.94 8.76 -9.05
N ARG A 52 -20.80 9.14 -9.99
CA ARG A 52 -21.86 10.12 -9.73
C ARG A 52 -22.89 9.54 -8.80
N GLY A 53 -23.18 10.25 -7.73
CA GLY A 53 -24.22 9.94 -6.76
C GLY A 53 -25.50 10.72 -7.01
N GLU A 54 -26.49 10.55 -6.12
CA GLU A 54 -27.73 11.34 -6.12
C GLU A 54 -27.45 12.80 -5.70
N ASN A 55 -26.61 13.00 -4.68
CA ASN A 55 -26.06 14.29 -4.29
C ASN A 55 -24.74 14.53 -5.04
N ASP A 56 -24.70 15.58 -5.85
CA ASP A 56 -23.52 16.02 -6.63
C ASP A 56 -23.07 17.45 -6.22
N GLU A 57 -23.58 17.97 -5.09
CA GLU A 57 -23.15 19.26 -4.52
C GLU A 57 -21.98 19.10 -3.56
N GLN A 58 -22.01 18.02 -2.76
CA GLN A 58 -20.95 17.66 -1.83
C GLN A 58 -20.46 16.25 -2.13
N HIS A 59 -19.15 16.09 -2.15
CA HIS A 59 -18.54 14.85 -2.60
C HIS A 59 -17.79 14.12 -1.49
N ARG A 60 -17.60 12.82 -1.70
CA ARG A 60 -16.66 11.97 -0.96
C ARG A 60 -15.39 11.73 -1.76
N TYR A 61 -14.31 11.55 -1.03
CA TYR A 61 -13.04 11.11 -1.58
C TYR A 61 -12.57 9.88 -0.80
N ILE A 62 -12.32 8.78 -1.48
CA ILE A 62 -11.85 7.55 -0.87
C ILE A 62 -10.53 7.13 -1.52
N THR A 63 -9.54 6.77 -0.71
CA THR A 63 -8.21 6.42 -1.20
C THR A 63 -7.76 5.05 -0.73
N ALA A 64 -6.94 4.41 -1.57
CA ALA A 64 -6.01 3.35 -1.20
C ALA A 64 -4.74 3.55 -2.02
N HIS A 65 -3.58 3.23 -1.47
CA HIS A 65 -2.34 3.41 -2.24
C HIS A 65 -1.88 2.12 -2.92
N VAL A 66 -1.12 2.27 -4.00
CA VAL A 66 -0.59 1.15 -4.78
C VAL A 66 0.93 1.20 -4.94
N ASP A 67 1.55 2.28 -4.47
CA ASP A 67 3.00 2.29 -4.30
C ASP A 67 3.40 1.46 -3.09
N THR A 68 4.61 0.98 -3.10
CA THR A 68 5.12 0.06 -2.10
C THR A 68 6.48 0.50 -1.59
N LEU A 69 6.87 -0.04 -0.46
CA LEU A 69 8.26 -0.05 -0.03
C LEU A 69 9.15 -0.63 -1.12
N GLY A 70 10.39 -0.19 -1.15
CA GLY A 70 11.39 -0.67 -2.06
C GLY A 70 12.76 -0.07 -1.76
N ALA A 71 13.62 -0.06 -2.76
CA ALA A 71 14.90 0.60 -2.68
C ALA A 71 15.31 1.16 -4.04
N ILE A 72 16.38 1.95 -4.02
CA ILE A 72 17.04 2.48 -5.21
C ILE A 72 18.54 2.17 -5.13
N VAL A 73 19.17 1.92 -6.26
CA VAL A 73 20.61 1.70 -6.32
C VAL A 73 21.32 3.00 -5.98
N ARG A 74 22.02 3.02 -4.84
CA ARG A 74 22.82 4.16 -4.39
C ARG A 74 24.24 4.15 -4.95
N ALA A 75 24.82 2.97 -5.07
CA ALA A 75 26.16 2.78 -5.63
C ALA A 75 26.38 1.34 -6.08
N VAL A 76 27.21 1.18 -7.10
CA VAL A 76 27.84 -0.12 -7.43
C VAL A 76 29.15 -0.21 -6.67
N LYS A 77 29.31 -1.28 -5.88
CA LYS A 77 30.49 -1.49 -5.03
C LYS A 77 31.66 -2.09 -5.83
N PRO A 78 32.92 -1.94 -5.36
CA PRO A 78 34.08 -2.49 -6.04
C PRO A 78 34.03 -4.00 -6.30
N ASP A 79 33.30 -4.75 -5.46
CA ASP A 79 33.07 -6.21 -5.58
C ASP A 79 31.86 -6.58 -6.46
N GLY A 80 31.25 -5.60 -7.12
CA GLY A 80 30.11 -5.76 -8.01
C GLY A 80 28.74 -5.81 -7.34
N ARG A 81 28.67 -5.79 -6.01
CA ARG A 81 27.40 -5.73 -5.27
C ARG A 81 26.79 -4.33 -5.31
N LEU A 82 25.50 -4.22 -4.99
CA LEU A 82 24.81 -2.94 -5.00
C LEU A 82 24.57 -2.45 -3.56
N LYS A 83 24.98 -1.22 -3.30
CA LYS A 83 24.54 -0.46 -2.12
C LYS A 83 23.16 0.14 -2.42
N LEU A 84 22.25 0.05 -1.45
CA LEU A 84 20.88 0.52 -1.57
C LEU A 84 20.64 1.82 -0.79
N ASP A 85 19.64 2.58 -1.24
CA ASP A 85 18.92 3.56 -0.42
C ASP A 85 17.46 3.13 -0.35
N ARG A 86 16.86 3.24 0.85
CA ARG A 86 15.47 2.80 1.08
C ARG A 86 14.47 3.76 0.46
N ILE A 87 13.37 3.22 -0.03
CA ILE A 87 12.17 3.95 -0.41
C ILE A 87 11.09 3.54 0.58
N GLY A 88 10.56 4.53 1.32
CA GLY A 88 9.66 4.32 2.45
C GLY A 88 10.38 4.01 3.77
N GLY A 89 9.62 3.84 4.82
CA GLY A 89 10.10 3.72 6.20
C GLY A 89 10.10 2.28 6.72
N PHE A 90 11.24 1.59 6.74
CA PHE A 90 11.36 0.26 7.35
C PHE A 90 12.79 0.01 7.93
N PRO A 91 12.93 -0.82 8.97
CA PRO A 91 14.24 -1.27 9.45
C PRO A 91 14.94 -2.20 8.45
N TRP A 92 16.26 -2.10 8.31
CA TRP A 92 17.03 -2.89 7.34
C TRP A 92 16.93 -4.41 7.52
N ASN A 93 16.74 -4.89 8.75
CA ASN A 93 16.55 -6.31 9.04
C ASN A 93 15.24 -6.88 8.47
N MET A 94 14.25 -6.04 8.16
CA MET A 94 12.97 -6.47 7.57
C MET A 94 13.10 -6.96 6.13
N ILE A 95 14.23 -6.67 5.48
CA ILE A 95 14.49 -7.10 4.10
C ILE A 95 15.68 -8.05 3.97
N GLU A 96 16.30 -8.47 5.07
CA GLU A 96 17.41 -9.43 5.03
C GLU A 96 16.93 -10.79 4.56
N GLY A 97 17.57 -11.33 3.53
CA GLY A 97 17.20 -12.61 2.92
C GLY A 97 16.11 -12.52 1.85
N GLU A 98 15.59 -11.32 1.57
CA GLU A 98 14.58 -11.16 0.52
C GLU A 98 15.19 -11.28 -0.87
N ASN A 99 14.46 -11.95 -1.77
CA ASN A 99 14.70 -11.83 -3.19
C ASN A 99 14.25 -10.45 -3.68
N CYS A 100 14.94 -9.93 -4.67
CA CYS A 100 14.63 -8.64 -5.26
C CYS A 100 14.86 -8.63 -6.76
N THR A 101 14.29 -7.63 -7.42
CA THR A 101 14.49 -7.35 -8.83
C THR A 101 15.02 -5.92 -9.00
N VAL A 102 16.15 -5.79 -9.67
CA VAL A 102 16.72 -4.50 -10.09
C VAL A 102 16.16 -4.16 -11.47
N HIS A 103 15.51 -2.99 -11.58
CA HIS A 103 14.89 -2.49 -12.80
C HIS A 103 15.81 -1.47 -13.46
N VAL A 104 16.43 -1.85 -14.58
CA VAL A 104 17.42 -1.01 -15.28
C VAL A 104 16.75 -0.02 -16.19
N ALA A 105 16.69 1.24 -15.79
CA ALA A 105 15.96 2.31 -16.47
C ALA A 105 16.40 2.50 -17.93
N ASN A 106 17.70 2.49 -18.21
CA ASN A 106 18.25 2.76 -19.53
C ASN A 106 17.97 1.66 -20.57
N THR A 107 17.68 0.44 -20.12
CA THR A 107 17.53 -0.71 -21.04
C THR A 107 16.15 -1.37 -20.96
N GLY A 108 15.38 -1.09 -19.91
CA GLY A 108 14.15 -1.80 -19.57
C GLY A 108 14.37 -3.27 -19.14
N LYS A 109 15.62 -3.70 -18.94
CA LYS A 109 15.94 -5.03 -18.46
C LYS A 109 15.79 -5.12 -16.95
N THR A 110 15.67 -6.34 -16.47
CA THR A 110 15.63 -6.64 -15.03
C THR A 110 16.71 -7.66 -14.68
N HIS A 111 17.26 -7.55 -13.48
CA HIS A 111 18.18 -8.52 -12.91
C HIS A 111 17.71 -8.93 -11.53
N SER A 112 17.61 -10.23 -11.27
CA SER A 112 17.30 -10.74 -9.94
C SER A 112 18.51 -10.70 -9.01
N GLY A 113 18.24 -10.72 -7.72
CA GLY A 113 19.26 -10.78 -6.69
C GLY A 113 18.66 -11.07 -5.32
N THR A 114 19.54 -11.15 -4.34
CA THR A 114 19.16 -11.35 -2.93
C THR A 114 19.75 -10.23 -2.08
N ILE A 115 18.95 -9.71 -1.15
CA ILE A 115 19.37 -8.68 -0.20
C ILE A 115 20.00 -9.36 1.00
N LEU A 116 21.25 -9.09 1.27
CA LEU A 116 22.02 -9.72 2.33
C LEU A 116 22.79 -8.68 3.14
N VAL A 117 23.02 -8.97 4.42
CA VAL A 117 24.08 -8.27 5.14
C VAL A 117 25.45 -8.75 4.63
N HIS A 118 26.43 -7.87 4.55
CA HIS A 118 27.77 -8.23 4.03
C HIS A 118 28.38 -9.44 4.76
N GLN A 119 28.24 -9.47 6.08
CA GLN A 119 28.77 -10.52 6.96
C GLN A 119 27.74 -11.62 7.23
N THR A 120 27.22 -12.27 6.19
CA THR A 120 26.09 -13.20 6.25
C THR A 120 26.42 -14.55 6.86
N SER A 121 27.58 -15.16 6.49
CA SER A 121 27.84 -16.54 6.85
C SER A 121 28.29 -16.71 8.31
N CYS A 122 27.49 -17.37 9.13
CA CYS A 122 27.85 -17.71 10.51
C CYS A 122 29.07 -18.66 10.64
N HIS A 123 29.43 -19.33 9.55
CA HIS A 123 30.65 -20.17 9.49
C HIS A 123 31.93 -19.38 9.24
N VAL A 124 31.80 -18.11 8.83
CA VAL A 124 32.92 -17.20 8.52
C VAL A 124 32.99 -16.03 9.51
N TYR A 125 31.85 -15.46 9.86
CA TYR A 125 31.74 -14.27 10.70
C TYR A 125 31.12 -14.61 12.05
N LYS A 126 31.87 -14.38 13.14
CA LYS A 126 31.43 -14.69 14.51
C LYS A 126 30.25 -13.79 14.95
N ASP A 127 30.16 -12.60 14.37
CA ASP A 127 29.17 -11.56 14.67
C ASP A 127 28.02 -11.51 13.66
N ALA A 128 27.89 -12.48 12.76
CA ALA A 128 26.84 -12.53 11.75
C ALA A 128 25.42 -12.36 12.34
N GLY A 129 25.17 -12.88 13.54
CA GLY A 129 23.89 -12.76 14.25
C GLY A 129 23.69 -11.46 15.02
N THR A 130 24.74 -10.68 15.27
CA THR A 130 24.71 -9.48 16.13
C THR A 130 25.14 -8.19 15.44
N VAL A 131 25.74 -8.27 14.25
CA VAL A 131 26.09 -7.08 13.48
C VAL A 131 24.83 -6.29 13.15
N GLU A 132 24.84 -4.99 13.43
CA GLU A 132 23.72 -4.11 13.10
C GLU A 132 23.49 -4.08 11.59
N ARG A 133 22.22 -4.19 11.16
CA ARG A 133 21.81 -4.05 9.77
C ARG A 133 21.66 -2.57 9.45
N THR A 134 22.52 -2.07 8.58
CA THR A 134 22.60 -0.65 8.24
C THR A 134 22.68 -0.47 6.72
N GLN A 135 22.46 0.75 6.26
CA GLN A 135 22.64 1.09 4.84
C GLN A 135 24.04 0.76 4.31
N ASP A 136 25.05 0.76 5.17
CA ASP A 136 26.43 0.53 4.73
C ASP A 136 26.80 -0.93 4.53
N ASN A 137 26.08 -1.85 5.19
CA ASN A 137 26.35 -3.28 5.12
C ASN A 137 25.23 -4.15 4.55
N MET A 138 24.05 -3.59 4.31
CA MET A 138 22.97 -4.24 3.57
C MET A 138 23.14 -3.99 2.08
N GLU A 139 23.17 -5.05 1.28
CA GLU A 139 23.54 -4.98 -0.12
C GLU A 139 22.79 -6.01 -0.98
N VAL A 140 22.62 -5.73 -2.27
CA VAL A 140 22.14 -6.73 -3.23
C VAL A 140 23.31 -7.50 -3.77
N ARG A 141 23.22 -8.81 -3.68
CA ARG A 141 24.01 -9.73 -4.48
C ARG A 141 23.20 -10.16 -5.69
N LEU A 142 23.64 -9.74 -6.87
CA LEU A 142 22.99 -10.09 -8.14
C LEU A 142 23.15 -11.58 -8.47
N ASP A 143 22.14 -12.15 -9.12
CA ASP A 143 22.17 -13.51 -9.68
C ASP A 143 22.91 -13.54 -11.04
N GLU A 144 23.98 -12.75 -11.14
CA GLU A 144 24.82 -12.59 -12.32
C GLU A 144 26.28 -12.93 -11.98
N LYS A 145 27.03 -13.38 -12.99
CA LYS A 145 28.46 -13.69 -12.82
C LYS A 145 29.29 -12.41 -12.89
N VAL A 146 29.14 -11.57 -11.90
CA VAL A 146 29.89 -10.32 -11.75
C VAL A 146 30.71 -10.34 -10.46
N THR A 147 31.92 -9.84 -10.51
CA THR A 147 32.88 -9.85 -9.41
C THR A 147 33.50 -8.47 -9.15
N ASN A 148 33.13 -7.48 -9.96
CA ASN A 148 33.62 -6.11 -9.82
C ASN A 148 32.63 -5.09 -10.41
N GLU A 149 32.84 -3.84 -10.06
CA GLU A 149 32.02 -2.71 -10.49
C GLU A 149 31.86 -2.64 -12.01
N LYS A 150 32.93 -2.85 -12.78
CA LYS A 150 32.92 -2.75 -14.25
C LYS A 150 31.98 -3.78 -14.89
N GLU A 151 31.99 -5.01 -14.37
CA GLU A 151 31.11 -6.07 -14.86
C GLU A 151 29.64 -5.79 -14.54
N THR A 152 29.35 -5.31 -13.34
CA THR A 152 27.99 -4.92 -12.93
C THR A 152 27.48 -3.75 -13.77
N ARG A 153 28.29 -2.72 -13.99
CA ARG A 153 27.91 -1.60 -14.88
C ARG A 153 27.72 -2.03 -16.33
N ALA A 154 28.40 -3.06 -16.78
CA ALA A 154 28.20 -3.60 -18.13
C ALA A 154 26.81 -4.27 -18.32
N LEU A 155 26.12 -4.63 -17.22
CA LEU A 155 24.70 -5.05 -17.25
C LEU A 155 23.74 -3.87 -17.52
N GLY A 156 24.23 -2.64 -17.43
CA GLY A 156 23.47 -1.42 -17.59
C GLY A 156 23.04 -0.80 -16.26
N ILE A 157 23.34 -1.43 -15.13
CA ILE A 157 22.92 -1.00 -13.80
C ILE A 157 23.66 0.28 -13.41
N GLU A 158 22.88 1.28 -13.00
CA GLU A 158 23.36 2.59 -12.58
C GLU A 158 22.71 3.08 -11.27
N VAL A 159 23.25 4.16 -10.73
CA VAL A 159 22.65 4.87 -9.61
C VAL A 159 21.27 5.41 -10.04
N GLY A 160 20.26 5.15 -9.23
CA GLY A 160 18.89 5.55 -9.52
C GLY A 160 18.00 4.43 -10.06
N ASP A 161 18.54 3.27 -10.41
CA ASP A 161 17.74 2.12 -10.78
C ASP A 161 16.95 1.60 -9.58
N PHE A 162 15.66 1.28 -9.78
CA PHE A 162 14.78 0.82 -8.73
C PHE A 162 15.01 -0.64 -8.37
N VAL A 163 14.74 -0.96 -7.11
CA VAL A 163 14.82 -2.33 -6.59
C VAL A 163 13.50 -2.66 -5.89
N SER A 164 12.75 -3.58 -6.47
CA SER A 164 11.52 -4.11 -5.88
C SER A 164 11.79 -5.39 -5.10
N PHE A 165 11.01 -5.61 -4.03
CA PHE A 165 11.08 -6.83 -3.22
C PHE A 165 10.06 -7.85 -3.71
N ASP A 166 10.41 -9.14 -3.67
CA ASP A 166 9.52 -10.22 -4.07
C ASP A 166 8.33 -10.30 -3.08
N PRO A 167 7.08 -10.17 -3.55
CA PRO A 167 5.90 -10.19 -2.70
C PRO A 167 5.64 -11.55 -2.04
N ARG A 168 5.98 -12.64 -2.68
CA ARG A 168 5.78 -14.02 -2.20
C ARG A 168 4.35 -14.29 -1.71
N THR A 169 3.35 -13.84 -2.47
CA THR A 169 1.94 -13.93 -2.08
C THR A 169 1.46 -15.37 -1.94
N ILE A 170 0.97 -15.71 -0.76
CA ILE A 170 0.42 -17.02 -0.42
C ILE A 170 -0.96 -16.86 0.22
N VAL A 171 -1.93 -17.59 -0.30
CA VAL A 171 -3.27 -17.72 0.31
C VAL A 171 -3.43 -19.16 0.76
N THR A 172 -3.72 -19.36 2.05
CA THR A 172 -3.90 -20.70 2.64
C THR A 172 -5.35 -21.14 2.55
N ASP A 173 -5.57 -22.45 2.61
CA ASP A 173 -6.94 -23.03 2.65
C ASP A 173 -7.71 -22.61 3.91
N THR A 174 -7.02 -22.16 4.95
CA THR A 174 -7.61 -21.66 6.20
C THR A 174 -7.90 -20.17 6.20
N GLY A 175 -7.70 -19.48 5.07
CA GLY A 175 -8.04 -18.07 4.91
C GLY A 175 -6.93 -17.08 5.22
N PHE A 176 -5.74 -17.52 5.66
CA PHE A 176 -4.62 -16.60 5.85
C PHE A 176 -4.02 -16.14 4.52
N ILE A 177 -3.73 -14.87 4.44
CA ILE A 177 -3.09 -14.21 3.30
C ILE A 177 -1.75 -13.68 3.80
N LYS A 178 -0.68 -14.09 3.15
CA LYS A 178 0.69 -13.66 3.46
C LYS A 178 1.33 -13.10 2.20
N SER A 179 1.91 -11.91 2.30
CA SER A 179 2.61 -11.26 1.20
C SER A 179 3.41 -10.08 1.74
N ARG A 180 4.43 -9.64 1.04
CA ARG A 180 4.79 -8.22 1.13
C ARG A 180 3.75 -7.40 0.40
N HIS A 181 3.62 -6.13 0.80
CA HIS A 181 2.78 -5.14 0.11
C HIS A 181 1.27 -5.40 0.21
N LEU A 182 0.80 -6.11 1.27
CA LEU A 182 -0.61 -6.05 1.69
C LEU A 182 -0.97 -4.62 2.05
N ASP A 183 -0.04 -3.92 2.66
CA ASP A 183 0.05 -2.48 2.78
C ASP A 183 0.48 -1.87 1.43
N ASP A 184 -0.40 -1.23 0.64
CA ASP A 184 -1.85 -1.14 0.86
C ASP A 184 -2.62 -1.74 -0.33
N LYS A 185 -1.99 -2.70 -1.02
CA LYS A 185 -2.61 -3.37 -2.18
C LYS A 185 -3.87 -4.16 -1.80
N VAL A 186 -4.04 -4.53 -0.52
CA VAL A 186 -5.28 -5.17 -0.07
C VAL A 186 -6.46 -4.20 -0.12
N SER A 187 -6.27 -2.96 0.32
CA SER A 187 -7.32 -1.94 0.24
C SER A 187 -7.60 -1.51 -1.20
N ALA A 188 -6.56 -1.40 -2.03
CA ALA A 188 -6.74 -1.17 -3.46
C ALA A 188 -7.56 -2.28 -4.12
N ALA A 189 -7.32 -3.55 -3.77
CA ALA A 189 -8.10 -4.69 -4.25
C ALA A 189 -9.56 -4.63 -3.77
N ILE A 190 -9.82 -4.22 -2.53
CA ILE A 190 -11.17 -3.98 -1.98
C ILE A 190 -11.89 -2.93 -2.82
N LEU A 191 -11.26 -1.76 -3.05
CA LEU A 191 -11.87 -0.69 -3.85
C LEU A 191 -12.15 -1.13 -5.28
N LEU A 192 -11.26 -1.89 -5.92
CA LEU A 192 -11.49 -2.46 -7.25
C LEU A 192 -12.70 -3.41 -7.27
N ASN A 193 -12.83 -4.27 -6.26
CA ASN A 193 -13.96 -5.19 -6.18
C ASN A 193 -15.29 -4.46 -5.97
N LEU A 194 -15.33 -3.44 -5.11
CA LEU A 194 -16.52 -2.62 -4.89
C LEU A 194 -16.92 -1.89 -6.19
N LEU A 195 -15.96 -1.30 -6.90
CA LEU A 195 -16.23 -0.67 -8.20
C LEU A 195 -16.80 -1.66 -9.19
N ARG A 196 -16.27 -2.89 -9.27
CA ARG A 196 -16.81 -3.96 -10.12
C ARG A 196 -18.27 -4.27 -9.75
N VAL A 197 -18.55 -4.53 -8.46
CA VAL A 197 -19.89 -4.84 -7.96
C VAL A 197 -20.87 -3.71 -8.26
N TYR A 198 -20.49 -2.46 -7.99
CA TYR A 198 -21.36 -1.31 -8.25
C TYR A 198 -21.71 -1.15 -9.73
N LYS A 199 -20.77 -1.48 -10.60
CA LYS A 199 -21.02 -1.45 -12.05
C LYS A 199 -21.95 -2.58 -12.51
N GLU A 200 -21.68 -3.81 -12.07
CA GLU A 200 -22.45 -5.00 -12.44
C GLU A 200 -23.88 -4.94 -11.92
N GLU A 201 -24.06 -4.49 -10.68
CA GLU A 201 -25.37 -4.40 -10.02
C GLU A 201 -26.08 -3.05 -10.26
N GLN A 202 -25.45 -2.13 -11.00
CA GLN A 202 -25.98 -0.79 -11.30
C GLN A 202 -26.33 0.01 -10.04
N ILE A 203 -25.51 -0.13 -9.00
CA ILE A 203 -25.71 0.55 -7.73
C ILE A 203 -25.43 2.04 -7.92
N GLN A 204 -26.40 2.87 -7.53
CA GLN A 204 -26.25 4.31 -7.41
C GLN A 204 -25.92 4.67 -5.97
N LEU A 205 -24.82 5.40 -5.76
CA LEU A 205 -24.44 5.90 -4.45
C LEU A 205 -25.27 7.14 -4.07
N PRO A 206 -25.53 7.38 -2.79
CA PRO A 206 -26.22 8.60 -2.37
C PRO A 206 -25.38 9.87 -2.61
N VAL A 207 -24.06 9.77 -2.61
CA VAL A 207 -23.13 10.89 -2.72
C VAL A 207 -22.10 10.63 -3.82
N THR A 208 -21.86 11.62 -4.68
CA THR A 208 -20.78 11.55 -5.68
C THR A 208 -19.45 11.27 -4.99
N THR A 209 -18.79 10.21 -5.43
CA THR A 209 -17.59 9.69 -4.79
C THR A 209 -16.44 9.56 -5.80
N THR A 210 -15.30 10.15 -5.45
CA THR A 210 -14.04 9.92 -6.16
C THR A 210 -13.29 8.77 -5.48
N PHE A 211 -13.02 7.71 -6.23
CA PHE A 211 -12.11 6.64 -5.85
C PHE A 211 -10.72 6.99 -6.37
N ALA A 212 -9.73 7.03 -5.50
CA ALA A 212 -8.36 7.39 -5.83
C ALA A 212 -7.40 6.27 -5.42
N PHE A 213 -6.67 5.77 -6.41
CA PHE A 213 -5.54 4.87 -6.21
C PHE A 213 -4.28 5.71 -6.24
N SER A 214 -3.74 6.00 -5.07
CA SER A 214 -2.62 6.93 -4.92
C SER A 214 -1.28 6.25 -5.13
N VAL A 215 -0.28 7.09 -5.36
CA VAL A 215 1.15 6.76 -5.39
C VAL A 215 1.89 7.83 -4.58
N PHE A 216 3.04 7.52 -3.99
CA PHE A 216 3.79 8.34 -3.03
C PHE A 216 3.22 8.38 -1.60
N GLU A 217 2.32 7.48 -1.21
CA GLU A 217 1.84 7.39 0.17
C GLU A 217 2.98 7.02 1.11
N GLU A 218 3.77 6.01 0.77
CA GLU A 218 4.90 5.45 1.54
C GLU A 218 6.02 6.49 1.87
N VAL A 219 5.96 7.64 1.23
CA VAL A 219 6.85 8.78 1.47
C VAL A 219 6.10 10.04 1.92
N GLY A 220 4.84 9.89 2.33
CA GLY A 220 4.06 10.87 3.07
C GLY A 220 3.36 11.95 2.23
N HIS A 221 3.17 11.75 0.90
CA HIS A 221 2.49 12.73 0.07
C HIS A 221 1.71 12.13 -1.13
N GLY A 222 1.00 11.02 -0.91
CA GLY A 222 0.21 10.33 -1.93
C GLY A 222 -0.98 11.14 -2.46
N ALA A 223 -2.17 10.91 -1.93
CA ALA A 223 -3.41 11.59 -2.36
C ALA A 223 -3.69 12.89 -1.57
N ASN A 224 -2.67 13.66 -1.27
CA ASN A 224 -2.77 14.94 -0.56
C ASN A 224 -3.01 16.13 -1.48
N SER A 225 -3.18 15.91 -2.77
CA SER A 225 -3.43 16.93 -3.79
C SER A 225 -4.41 16.40 -4.84
N SER A 226 -4.91 17.27 -5.71
CA SER A 226 -5.91 16.93 -6.73
C SER A 226 -7.25 16.47 -6.11
N ILE A 227 -7.54 16.92 -4.88
CA ILE A 227 -8.82 16.72 -4.22
C ILE A 227 -9.80 17.74 -4.80
N PRO A 228 -10.95 17.31 -5.39
CA PRO A 228 -11.97 18.23 -5.87
C PRO A 228 -12.47 19.18 -4.78
N ALA A 229 -12.80 20.41 -5.14
CA ALA A 229 -13.23 21.44 -4.16
C ALA A 229 -14.55 21.10 -3.46
N GLU A 230 -15.37 20.26 -4.07
CA GLU A 230 -16.65 19.80 -3.57
C GLU A 230 -16.52 18.71 -2.49
N VAL A 231 -15.33 18.15 -2.29
CA VAL A 231 -15.08 17.08 -1.32
C VAL A 231 -15.20 17.63 0.11
N VAL A 232 -16.06 17.01 0.90
CA VAL A 232 -16.27 17.34 2.31
C VAL A 232 -15.90 16.19 3.26
N GLU A 233 -15.84 14.96 2.74
CA GLU A 233 -15.42 13.77 3.48
C GLU A 233 -14.28 13.05 2.75
N TYR A 234 -13.22 12.74 3.49
CA TYR A 234 -12.05 12.01 3.01
C TYR A 234 -11.83 10.75 3.86
N LEU A 235 -11.98 9.58 3.24
CA LEU A 235 -11.69 8.30 3.86
C LEU A 235 -10.42 7.70 3.24
N ALA A 236 -9.38 7.51 4.02
CA ALA A 236 -8.30 6.61 3.65
C ALA A 236 -8.67 5.17 4.02
N VAL A 237 -8.57 4.26 3.08
CA VAL A 237 -8.63 2.83 3.33
C VAL A 237 -7.19 2.35 3.26
N ASP A 238 -6.64 2.05 4.42
CA ASP A 238 -5.24 1.70 4.59
C ASP A 238 -5.13 0.76 5.81
N MET A 239 -4.05 0.02 5.96
CA MET A 239 -3.97 -1.08 6.90
C MET A 239 -4.12 -0.65 8.37
N GLY A 240 -4.66 -1.54 9.20
CA GLY A 240 -4.64 -1.45 10.65
C GLY A 240 -3.40 -2.14 11.24
N ALA A 241 -2.61 -1.42 12.02
CA ALA A 241 -1.40 -1.96 12.63
C ALA A 241 -1.71 -2.85 13.85
N MET A 242 -1.05 -4.00 13.92
CA MET A 242 -1.14 -4.95 15.03
C MET A 242 0.12 -4.88 15.91
N GLY A 243 -0.04 -5.14 17.19
CA GLY A 243 1.07 -5.18 18.15
C GLY A 243 0.60 -5.13 19.60
N ASP A 244 1.54 -5.05 20.53
CA ASP A 244 1.23 -4.89 21.95
C ASP A 244 0.51 -3.56 22.18
N ASP A 245 -0.48 -3.57 23.07
CA ASP A 245 -1.37 -2.44 23.37
C ASP A 245 -2.31 -2.02 22.20
N GLN A 246 -2.33 -2.77 21.08
CA GLN A 246 -3.26 -2.58 19.99
C GLN A 246 -4.48 -3.51 20.12
N ALA A 247 -5.67 -3.01 19.76
CA ALA A 247 -6.89 -3.81 19.71
C ALA A 247 -7.08 -4.52 18.36
N THR A 248 -6.44 -4.01 17.31
CA THR A 248 -6.50 -4.53 15.94
C THR A 248 -6.07 -5.98 15.87
N ASP A 249 -6.80 -6.79 15.12
CA ASP A 249 -6.53 -8.20 14.86
C ASP A 249 -6.71 -8.54 13.36
N GLU A 250 -6.33 -9.76 12.97
CA GLU A 250 -6.42 -10.24 11.58
C GLU A 250 -7.85 -10.59 11.13
N TYR A 251 -8.89 -10.39 11.96
CA TYR A 251 -10.25 -10.90 11.70
C TYR A 251 -11.31 -9.81 11.63
N THR A 252 -10.95 -8.58 11.97
CA THR A 252 -11.88 -7.45 12.05
C THR A 252 -11.39 -6.29 11.19
N VAL A 253 -12.29 -5.36 10.84
CA VAL A 253 -11.87 -4.06 10.31
C VAL A 253 -11.37 -3.18 11.46
N SER A 254 -10.23 -2.54 11.28
CA SER A 254 -9.72 -1.54 12.20
C SER A 254 -10.19 -0.14 11.78
N ILE A 255 -10.74 0.62 12.74
CA ILE A 255 -11.12 2.03 12.57
C ILE A 255 -10.16 2.86 13.41
N CYS A 256 -9.33 3.65 12.77
CA CYS A 256 -8.32 4.45 13.47
C CYS A 256 -8.95 5.63 14.19
N VAL A 257 -8.60 5.77 15.47
CA VAL A 257 -9.03 6.90 16.32
C VAL A 257 -8.08 8.06 16.22
N LYS A 258 -6.78 7.74 16.14
CA LYS A 258 -5.66 8.69 16.11
C LYS A 258 -4.43 8.03 15.51
N ASP A 259 -3.72 8.76 14.67
CA ASP A 259 -2.37 8.42 14.22
C ASP A 259 -1.31 9.39 14.81
N ALA A 260 -0.08 9.36 14.28
CA ALA A 260 0.99 10.25 14.72
C ALA A 260 0.70 11.74 14.46
N SER A 261 -0.14 12.06 13.46
CA SER A 261 -0.49 13.43 13.09
C SER A 261 -1.55 14.05 14.02
N GLY A 262 -2.39 13.21 14.65
CA GLY A 262 -3.46 13.66 15.54
C GLY A 262 -4.72 12.80 15.49
N PRO A 263 -5.80 13.20 16.18
CA PRO A 263 -7.07 12.51 16.13
C PRO A 263 -7.75 12.67 14.76
N TYR A 264 -8.37 11.60 14.28
CA TYR A 264 -9.31 11.65 13.16
C TYR A 264 -10.63 12.32 13.57
N HIS A 265 -11.41 12.79 12.60
CA HIS A 265 -12.64 13.54 12.84
C HIS A 265 -13.62 12.73 13.69
N TYR A 266 -14.07 13.31 14.81
CA TYR A 266 -14.81 12.57 15.84
C TYR A 266 -16.16 12.05 15.31
N GLU A 267 -16.97 12.90 14.69
CA GLU A 267 -18.29 12.57 14.19
C GLU A 267 -18.21 11.55 13.06
N PHE A 268 -17.21 11.67 12.17
CA PHE A 268 -16.99 10.72 11.11
C PHE A 268 -16.68 9.31 11.68
N ARG A 269 -15.75 9.24 12.64
CA ARG A 269 -15.45 7.99 13.33
C ARG A 269 -16.70 7.41 14.01
N GLN A 270 -17.53 8.22 14.69
CA GLN A 270 -18.76 7.75 15.34
C GLN A 270 -19.76 7.23 14.31
N HIS A 271 -19.85 7.85 13.15
CA HIS A 271 -20.67 7.38 12.04
C HIS A 271 -20.23 5.98 11.57
N LEU A 272 -18.93 5.78 11.35
CA LEU A 272 -18.37 4.47 11.00
C LEU A 272 -18.70 3.40 12.06
N VAL A 273 -18.57 3.73 13.34
CA VAL A 273 -18.93 2.83 14.45
C VAL A 273 -20.42 2.52 14.48
N ALA A 274 -21.28 3.50 14.20
CA ALA A 274 -22.73 3.30 14.14
C ALA A 274 -23.10 2.35 12.98
N LEU A 275 -22.50 2.53 11.80
CA LEU A 275 -22.69 1.65 10.65
C LEU A 275 -22.22 0.22 10.96
N ALA A 276 -21.03 0.07 11.55
CA ALA A 276 -20.50 -1.24 11.93
C ALA A 276 -21.45 -1.99 12.86
N LYS A 277 -22.00 -1.30 13.87
CA LYS A 277 -22.98 -1.87 14.81
C LYS A 277 -24.32 -2.22 14.12
N ALA A 278 -24.84 -1.33 13.28
CA ALA A 278 -26.11 -1.52 12.60
C ALA A 278 -26.07 -2.71 11.62
N GLN A 279 -24.93 -2.98 11.00
CA GLN A 279 -24.75 -4.04 10.02
C GLN A 279 -24.01 -5.27 10.56
N GLU A 280 -23.78 -5.31 11.89
CA GLU A 280 -23.07 -6.41 12.55
C GLU A 280 -21.70 -6.70 11.88
N ILE A 281 -20.94 -5.64 11.55
CA ILE A 281 -19.59 -5.76 10.99
C ILE A 281 -18.60 -5.84 12.17
N PRO A 282 -17.77 -6.89 12.24
CA PRO A 282 -16.73 -6.99 13.26
C PRO A 282 -15.71 -5.85 13.12
N TYR A 283 -15.50 -5.06 14.15
CA TYR A 283 -14.57 -3.93 14.12
C TYR A 283 -13.79 -3.76 15.42
N LYS A 284 -12.65 -3.08 15.32
CA LYS A 284 -11.86 -2.58 16.45
C LYS A 284 -11.61 -1.08 16.30
N LEU A 285 -11.50 -0.39 17.44
CA LEU A 285 -11.01 0.99 17.50
C LEU A 285 -9.58 0.96 18.01
N ASP A 286 -8.70 1.71 17.33
CA ASP A 286 -7.29 1.69 17.68
C ASP A 286 -6.57 3.02 17.50
N ILE A 287 -5.36 3.13 18.05
CA ILE A 287 -4.46 4.28 17.96
C ILE A 287 -3.11 3.79 17.45
N TYR A 288 -2.61 4.41 16.37
CA TYR A 288 -1.32 4.04 15.77
C TYR A 288 -0.28 5.13 16.06
N PRO A 289 0.68 4.89 17.00
CA PRO A 289 1.58 5.95 17.46
C PRO A 289 2.62 6.41 16.43
N PHE A 290 2.96 5.58 15.45
CA PHE A 290 4.01 5.82 14.45
C PHE A 290 3.50 5.62 13.01
N TYR A 291 2.32 6.14 12.72
CA TYR A 291 1.59 5.91 11.49
C TYR A 291 1.11 7.25 10.91
N GLY A 292 1.03 7.34 9.61
CA GLY A 292 0.37 8.40 8.87
C GLY A 292 -0.40 7.78 7.70
N SER A 293 -1.31 8.52 7.09
CA SER A 293 -2.10 8.07 5.94
C SER A 293 -2.25 9.19 4.91
N ASP A 294 -2.74 8.84 3.74
CA ASP A 294 -3.12 9.84 2.73
C ASP A 294 -4.11 10.89 3.29
N ALA A 295 -5.02 10.47 4.20
CA ALA A 295 -5.96 11.41 4.83
C ALA A 295 -5.24 12.41 5.74
N SER A 296 -4.31 11.97 6.59
CA SER A 296 -3.51 12.87 7.42
C SER A 296 -2.55 13.73 6.60
N ALA A 297 -2.01 13.21 5.50
CA ALA A 297 -1.22 13.98 4.54
C ALA A 297 -2.05 15.06 3.84
N ALA A 298 -3.32 14.78 3.49
CA ALA A 298 -4.23 15.75 2.89
C ALA A 298 -4.53 16.92 3.87
N MET A 299 -4.79 16.60 5.14
CA MET A 299 -4.98 17.62 6.18
C MET A 299 -3.75 18.50 6.34
N SER A 300 -2.56 17.91 6.35
CA SER A 300 -1.29 18.64 6.46
C SER A 300 -1.04 19.53 5.23
N ALA A 301 -1.57 19.16 4.07
CA ALA A 301 -1.50 19.95 2.85
C ALA A 301 -2.57 21.07 2.76
N GLY A 302 -3.47 21.16 3.73
CA GLY A 302 -4.48 22.21 3.82
C GLY A 302 -5.86 21.83 3.27
N ALA A 303 -6.17 20.55 3.11
CA ALA A 303 -7.51 20.10 2.75
C ALA A 303 -8.49 20.41 3.91
N GLU A 304 -9.63 21.03 3.58
CA GLU A 304 -10.69 21.34 4.56
C GLU A 304 -11.81 20.30 4.46
N VAL A 305 -11.58 19.13 5.08
CA VAL A 305 -12.47 17.98 4.99
C VAL A 305 -12.61 17.28 6.34
N LYS A 306 -13.73 16.59 6.57
CA LYS A 306 -13.82 15.58 7.63
C LYS A 306 -13.02 14.36 7.17
N HIS A 307 -12.04 13.91 7.96
CA HIS A 307 -11.18 12.82 7.55
C HIS A 307 -11.27 11.60 8.47
N ALA A 308 -11.13 10.41 7.90
CA ALA A 308 -11.12 9.15 8.63
C ALA A 308 -10.13 8.15 7.99
N LEU A 309 -9.82 7.11 8.75
CA LEU A 309 -8.98 6.00 8.33
C LEU A 309 -9.58 4.69 8.85
N LEU A 310 -9.68 3.70 7.99
CA LEU A 310 -10.00 2.32 8.35
C LEU A 310 -9.30 1.33 7.40
N GLY A 311 -9.16 0.10 7.84
CA GLY A 311 -8.62 -0.95 6.97
C GLY A 311 -8.51 -2.32 7.60
N ALA A 312 -7.98 -3.26 6.84
CA ALA A 312 -7.74 -4.61 7.32
C ALA A 312 -6.59 -4.64 8.34
N GLY A 313 -6.76 -5.46 9.38
CA GLY A 313 -5.68 -5.68 10.34
C GLY A 313 -4.55 -6.47 9.70
N ILE A 314 -3.34 -5.90 9.73
CA ILE A 314 -2.13 -6.49 9.16
C ILE A 314 -1.06 -6.66 10.23
N GLU A 315 -0.60 -7.89 10.41
CA GLU A 315 0.54 -8.24 11.24
C GLU A 315 1.84 -8.00 10.46
N SER A 316 2.87 -7.51 11.15
CA SER A 316 4.22 -7.32 10.59
C SER A 316 4.27 -6.34 9.41
N SER A 317 3.48 -5.25 9.44
CA SER A 317 3.52 -4.22 8.39
C SER A 317 4.95 -3.74 8.14
N HIS A 318 5.24 -3.39 6.88
CA HIS A 318 6.57 -3.03 6.36
C HIS A 318 7.61 -4.17 6.39
N SER A 319 7.18 -5.42 6.69
CA SER A 319 8.01 -6.62 6.60
C SER A 319 7.37 -7.66 5.66
N TYR A 320 7.41 -8.95 6.00
CA TYR A 320 6.60 -9.97 5.35
C TYR A 320 5.28 -10.09 6.10
N GLU A 321 4.25 -9.54 5.53
CA GLU A 321 2.97 -9.23 6.15
C GLU A 321 2.02 -10.41 6.12
N ARG A 322 1.02 -10.38 7.02
CA ARG A 322 -0.06 -11.34 7.04
C ARG A 322 -1.37 -10.71 7.51
N THR A 323 -2.46 -11.24 7.00
CA THR A 323 -3.83 -10.96 7.41
C THR A 323 -4.71 -12.20 7.21
N HIS A 324 -5.97 -12.11 7.51
CA HIS A 324 -6.97 -13.15 7.25
C HIS A 324 -8.09 -12.62 6.35
N LEU A 325 -8.69 -13.51 5.58
CA LEU A 325 -9.84 -13.18 4.70
C LEU A 325 -10.99 -12.51 5.46
N ASP A 326 -11.21 -12.86 6.72
CA ASP A 326 -12.27 -12.28 7.54
C ASP A 326 -12.08 -10.76 7.73
N SER A 327 -10.85 -10.31 7.97
CA SER A 327 -10.54 -8.88 8.07
C SER A 327 -10.73 -8.15 6.74
N VAL A 328 -10.32 -8.77 5.63
CA VAL A 328 -10.54 -8.22 4.28
C VAL A 328 -12.03 -8.07 3.99
N VAL A 329 -12.83 -9.10 4.28
CA VAL A 329 -14.29 -9.06 4.11
C VAL A 329 -14.96 -8.06 5.04
N ALA A 330 -14.53 -7.97 6.30
CA ALA A 330 -15.05 -6.97 7.25
C ALA A 330 -14.75 -5.55 6.77
N THR A 331 -13.55 -5.31 6.23
CA THR A 331 -13.16 -4.02 5.66
C THR A 331 -13.97 -3.68 4.42
N GLU A 332 -14.13 -4.62 3.48
CA GLU A 332 -14.96 -4.44 2.28
C GLU A 332 -16.41 -4.08 2.64
N ARG A 333 -17.02 -4.83 3.59
CA ARG A 333 -18.36 -4.54 4.09
C ARG A 333 -18.45 -3.17 4.75
N MET A 334 -17.42 -2.75 5.48
CA MET A 334 -17.41 -1.44 6.16
C MET A 334 -17.32 -0.30 5.17
N VAL A 335 -16.47 -0.42 4.15
CA VAL A 335 -16.36 0.56 3.06
C VAL A 335 -17.68 0.62 2.27
N ASP A 336 -18.29 -0.51 1.93
CA ASP A 336 -19.58 -0.57 1.23
C ASP A 336 -20.70 0.11 2.05
N ALA A 337 -20.76 -0.19 3.36
CA ALA A 337 -21.74 0.44 4.28
C ALA A 337 -21.58 1.95 4.33
N TYR A 338 -20.35 2.44 4.42
CA TYR A 338 -20.05 3.87 4.42
C TYR A 338 -20.44 4.54 3.10
N LEU A 339 -20.07 3.94 1.97
CA LEU A 339 -20.37 4.51 0.64
C LEU A 339 -21.87 4.59 0.35
N LYS A 340 -22.67 3.71 0.93
CA LYS A 340 -24.15 3.68 0.83
C LYS A 340 -24.85 4.51 1.90
N SER A 341 -24.13 5.13 2.83
CA SER A 341 -24.71 6.00 3.85
C SER A 341 -24.81 7.45 3.40
N ASP A 342 -25.53 8.29 4.15
CA ASP A 342 -25.53 9.74 3.98
C ASP A 342 -24.21 10.36 4.49
N LEU A 343 -23.94 11.62 4.10
CA LEU A 343 -22.84 12.40 4.64
C LEU A 343 -22.97 12.56 6.16
N VAL A 344 -21.82 12.68 6.79
CA VAL A 344 -21.77 12.98 8.24
C VAL A 344 -22.13 14.44 8.47
N ASP A 345 -23.08 14.69 9.37
CA ASP A 345 -23.54 16.02 9.77
C ASP A 345 -22.42 16.90 10.37
#